data_4eb7f76135f8d57ea33acfbf5100a448
#
_entry.id   4eb7f76135f8d57ea33acfbf5100a448
#
_cell.length_a   1.000
_cell.length_b   1.000
_cell.length_c   1.000
_cell.angle_alpha   90.00
_cell.angle_beta   90.00
_cell.angle_gamma   90.00
#
_symmetry.space_group_name_H-M   'P 1'
#
loop_
_entity.id
_entity.type
_entity.pdbx_description
1 polymer ?
#
loop_
_entity_poly.entity_id
_entity_poly.type
_entity_poly.pdbx_seq_one_letter_code
_entity_poly.pdbx_strand_id
1 'polypeptide(L)'
;IFFLCNALTSIEIPSNVESIGSNAFKGCRNLSNVILNEGLENVGPGAFNGCNLTEITIPKSVKKVHDFSFQGVKRVNIKGILPAYFLHAILKTDNGMQYDDSFNIVEITDGQNKLFFPMYLESDDKSVLQHNLNYKTLAEVVEDENFISKPGEYSKHIEVKQDMAIKIYGHNQDSEIRTYLRRIATNITKRYISKKDEDGLVE
;
A
#
# COMPACT_ATOMS: atom_id res chain seq x y z
N ILE A 1 12.24 16.55 16.32
CA ILE A 1 12.65 15.34 15.55
C ILE A 1 12.73 14.20 16.55
N PHE A 2 12.00 13.12 16.29
CA PHE A 2 11.90 11.91 17.15
C PHE A 2 12.66 10.73 16.54
N PHE A 3 13.79 10.98 15.90
CA PHE A 3 14.60 9.95 15.25
C PHE A 3 15.01 8.86 16.24
N LEU A 4 14.75 7.57 15.90
CA LEU A 4 15.06 6.37 16.71
C LEU A 4 14.41 6.35 18.11
N CYS A 5 13.32 7.08 18.35
CA CYS A 5 12.61 7.08 19.64
C CYS A 5 11.82 5.79 19.83
N ASN A 6 12.47 4.72 20.30
CA ASN A 6 11.84 3.41 20.49
C ASN A 6 10.84 3.35 21.66
N ALA A 7 10.82 4.34 22.55
CA ALA A 7 9.79 4.43 23.59
C ALA A 7 8.44 4.96 23.05
N LEU A 8 8.42 5.56 21.86
CA LEU A 8 7.23 6.13 21.26
C LEU A 8 6.39 5.03 20.62
N THR A 9 5.17 4.82 21.09
CA THR A 9 4.23 3.81 20.59
C THR A 9 3.08 4.41 19.78
N SER A 10 2.70 5.65 20.09
CA SER A 10 1.64 6.38 19.40
C SER A 10 1.95 7.86 19.33
N ILE A 11 1.43 8.51 18.29
CA ILE A 11 1.50 9.98 18.15
C ILE A 11 0.28 10.49 17.40
N GLU A 12 -0.20 11.65 17.83
CA GLU A 12 -1.18 12.44 17.10
C GLU A 12 -0.52 13.71 16.60
N ILE A 13 -0.61 13.96 15.29
CA ILE A 13 -0.14 15.19 14.66
C ILE A 13 -1.28 16.21 14.70
N PRO A 14 -1.12 17.30 15.47
CA PRO A 14 -2.19 18.29 15.65
C PRO A 14 -2.53 19.01 14.35
N SER A 15 -3.74 19.57 14.27
CA SER A 15 -4.27 20.25 13.07
C SER A 15 -3.54 21.56 12.71
N ASN A 16 -2.74 22.13 13.62
CA ASN A 16 -1.90 23.30 13.36
C ASN A 16 -0.52 22.94 12.78
N VAL A 17 -0.25 21.66 12.53
CA VAL A 17 0.99 21.19 11.89
C VAL A 17 0.75 21.03 10.39
N GLU A 18 1.38 21.85 9.58
CA GLU A 18 1.26 21.83 8.12
C GLU A 18 2.24 20.85 7.46
N SER A 19 3.37 20.54 8.11
CA SER A 19 4.40 19.71 7.52
C SER A 19 5.11 18.83 8.53
N ILE A 20 5.35 17.57 8.15
CA ILE A 20 6.25 16.64 8.85
C ILE A 20 7.58 16.61 8.10
N GLY A 21 8.67 16.92 8.79
CA GLY A 21 10.00 16.98 8.18
C GLY A 21 10.57 15.62 7.80
N SER A 22 11.64 15.63 6.98
CA SER A 22 12.37 14.42 6.58
C SER A 22 12.85 13.64 7.80
N ASN A 23 12.62 12.32 7.79
CA ASN A 23 13.04 11.38 8.83
C ASN A 23 12.55 11.72 10.25
N ALA A 24 11.47 12.51 10.40
CA ALA A 24 11.02 13.02 11.70
C ALA A 24 10.80 11.91 12.74
N PHE A 25 10.26 10.76 12.35
CA PHE A 25 10.00 9.59 13.19
C PHE A 25 10.72 8.34 12.68
N LYS A 26 11.74 8.51 11.82
CA LYS A 26 12.44 7.37 11.24
C LYS A 26 13.04 6.46 12.31
N GLY A 27 12.77 5.16 12.21
CA GLY A 27 13.31 4.15 13.10
C GLY A 27 12.66 4.12 14.49
N CYS A 28 11.53 4.78 14.71
CA CYS A 28 10.71 4.60 15.92
C CYS A 28 10.02 3.23 15.86
N ARG A 29 10.76 2.17 16.16
CA ARG A 29 10.36 0.76 15.89
C ARG A 29 9.11 0.30 16.61
N ASN A 30 8.73 0.95 17.70
CA ASN A 30 7.51 0.63 18.46
C ASN A 30 6.33 1.57 18.12
N LEU A 31 6.53 2.55 17.24
CA LEU A 31 5.47 3.45 16.79
C LEU A 31 4.55 2.69 15.84
N SER A 32 3.36 2.32 16.33
CA SER A 32 2.35 1.55 15.60
C SER A 32 1.05 2.29 15.36
N ASN A 33 0.82 3.40 16.06
CA ASN A 33 -0.38 4.21 15.91
C ASN A 33 -0.01 5.67 15.62
N VAL A 34 -0.42 6.16 14.47
CA VAL A 34 -0.21 7.55 14.03
C VAL A 34 -1.54 8.12 13.56
N ILE A 35 -1.95 9.23 14.18
CA ILE A 35 -3.12 9.99 13.77
C ILE A 35 -2.63 11.25 13.07
N LEU A 36 -3.04 11.41 11.81
CA LEU A 36 -2.81 12.62 11.03
C LEU A 36 -4.11 13.42 10.96
N ASN A 37 -4.11 14.63 11.50
CA ASN A 37 -5.28 15.50 11.47
C ASN A 37 -5.29 16.40 10.22
N GLU A 38 -6.47 16.95 9.91
CA GLU A 38 -6.63 17.94 8.85
C GLU A 38 -5.76 19.19 9.16
N GLY A 39 -5.24 19.82 8.12
CA GLY A 39 -4.24 20.89 8.21
C GLY A 39 -2.85 20.42 7.79
N LEU A 40 -2.53 19.12 7.91
CA LEU A 40 -1.27 18.57 7.41
C LEU A 40 -1.30 18.54 5.87
N GLU A 41 -0.35 19.22 5.24
CA GLU A 41 -0.25 19.30 3.78
C GLU A 41 0.88 18.44 3.21
N ASN A 42 2.00 18.30 3.96
CA ASN A 42 3.20 17.65 3.44
C ASN A 42 3.79 16.65 4.43
N VAL A 43 4.19 15.48 3.94
CA VAL A 43 4.95 14.47 4.70
C VAL A 43 6.28 14.22 4.02
N GLY A 44 7.37 14.58 4.69
CA GLY A 44 8.73 14.54 4.15
C GLY A 44 9.29 13.14 3.96
N PRO A 45 10.40 13.01 3.19
CA PRO A 45 11.03 11.75 2.88
C PRO A 45 11.38 10.94 4.13
N GLY A 46 11.01 9.65 4.13
CA GLY A 46 11.34 8.73 5.21
C GLY A 46 10.72 9.08 6.57
N ALA A 47 9.72 9.96 6.64
CA ALA A 47 9.19 10.48 7.89
C ALA A 47 8.85 9.40 8.91
N PHE A 48 8.23 8.29 8.49
CA PHE A 48 7.88 7.13 9.32
C PHE A 48 8.58 5.85 8.88
N ASN A 49 9.69 5.95 8.14
CA ASN A 49 10.44 4.80 7.67
C ASN A 49 11.00 4.00 8.86
N GLY A 50 10.78 2.68 8.88
CA GLY A 50 11.23 1.80 9.96
C GLY A 50 10.39 1.89 11.24
N CYS A 51 9.20 2.50 11.19
CA CYS A 51 8.17 2.37 12.22
C CYS A 51 7.41 1.04 12.06
N ASN A 52 6.63 0.66 13.07
CA ASN A 52 5.79 -0.55 13.08
C ASN A 52 4.35 -0.23 12.63
N LEU A 53 4.19 0.65 11.64
CA LEU A 53 2.88 1.03 11.12
C LEU A 53 2.37 -0.04 10.16
N THR A 54 1.18 -0.60 10.44
CA THR A 54 0.47 -1.51 9.53
C THR A 54 -0.62 -0.80 8.74
N GLU A 55 -1.15 0.29 9.29
CA GLU A 55 -2.22 1.08 8.70
C GLU A 55 -1.97 2.57 8.90
N ILE A 56 -2.42 3.40 7.96
CA ILE A 56 -2.42 4.85 8.06
C ILE A 56 -3.65 5.45 7.37
N THR A 57 -4.20 6.51 7.95
CA THR A 57 -5.24 7.34 7.32
C THR A 57 -4.62 8.65 6.86
N ILE A 58 -4.78 8.96 5.58
CA ILE A 58 -4.31 10.19 4.96
C ILE A 58 -5.47 11.18 4.87
N PRO A 59 -5.43 12.32 5.58
CA PRO A 59 -6.48 13.32 5.57
C PRO A 59 -6.56 14.06 4.22
N LYS A 60 -7.69 14.74 3.97
CA LYS A 60 -7.93 15.48 2.71
C LYS A 60 -6.95 16.60 2.45
N SER A 61 -6.44 17.19 3.50
CA SER A 61 -5.49 18.32 3.44
C SER A 61 -4.13 17.92 2.88
N VAL A 62 -3.74 16.62 2.92
CA VAL A 62 -2.43 16.17 2.46
C VAL A 62 -2.34 16.21 0.94
N LYS A 63 -1.48 17.08 0.44
CA LYS A 63 -1.22 17.31 -0.99
C LYS A 63 -0.05 16.48 -1.51
N LYS A 64 0.93 16.21 -0.63
CA LYS A 64 2.18 15.58 -1.02
C LYS A 64 2.72 14.67 0.08
N VAL A 65 3.13 13.48 -0.33
CA VAL A 65 3.89 12.54 0.48
C VAL A 65 5.17 12.18 -0.25
N HIS A 66 6.28 12.10 0.46
CA HIS A 66 7.57 11.85 -0.18
C HIS A 66 8.03 10.41 -0.03
N ASP A 67 9.08 10.07 -0.77
CA ASP A 67 9.64 8.73 -0.85
C ASP A 67 9.87 8.11 0.52
N PHE A 68 9.48 6.85 0.63
CA PHE A 68 9.65 6.01 1.82
C PHE A 68 8.97 6.52 3.09
N SER A 69 8.11 7.55 3.02
CA SER A 69 7.52 8.14 4.23
C SER A 69 6.63 7.18 5.00
N PHE A 70 5.93 6.27 4.31
CA PHE A 70 5.07 5.23 4.90
C PHE A 70 5.44 3.82 4.44
N GLN A 71 6.71 3.58 4.16
CA GLN A 71 7.16 2.31 3.61
C GLN A 71 6.89 1.14 4.57
N GLY A 72 6.20 0.12 4.07
CA GLY A 72 5.85 -1.07 4.83
C GLY A 72 4.44 -1.08 5.42
N VAL A 73 3.67 0.00 5.24
CA VAL A 73 2.25 0.04 5.59
C VAL A 73 1.47 -0.90 4.68
N LYS A 74 0.54 -1.70 5.25
CA LYS A 74 -0.27 -2.68 4.52
C LYS A 74 -1.64 -2.16 4.11
N ARG A 75 -2.19 -1.20 4.87
CA ARG A 75 -3.48 -0.57 4.57
C ARG A 75 -3.36 0.94 4.63
N VAL A 76 -3.85 1.60 3.59
CA VAL A 76 -3.90 3.06 3.53
C VAL A 76 -5.33 3.52 3.28
N ASN A 77 -5.88 4.28 4.21
CA ASN A 77 -7.18 4.93 4.07
C ASN A 77 -6.99 6.34 3.52
N ILE A 78 -7.61 6.65 2.38
CA ILE A 78 -7.55 7.97 1.75
C ILE A 78 -8.87 8.69 1.99
N LYS A 79 -8.82 9.90 2.53
CA LYS A 79 -10.03 10.72 2.77
C LYS A 79 -10.35 11.69 1.64
N GLY A 80 -9.49 11.81 0.65
CA GLY A 80 -9.63 12.75 -0.47
C GLY A 80 -8.99 12.25 -1.75
N ILE A 81 -8.29 13.15 -2.43
CA ILE A 81 -7.49 12.81 -3.61
C ILE A 81 -6.19 12.12 -3.21
N LEU A 82 -5.67 11.30 -4.10
CA LEU A 82 -4.37 10.66 -3.92
C LEU A 82 -3.26 11.73 -3.97
N PRO A 83 -2.42 11.85 -2.93
CA PRO A 83 -1.36 12.85 -2.91
C PRO A 83 -0.30 12.60 -3.98
N ALA A 84 0.45 13.65 -4.35
CA ALA A 84 1.63 13.48 -5.19
C ALA A 84 2.66 12.54 -4.54
N TYR A 85 3.31 11.72 -5.36
CA TYR A 85 4.31 10.70 -4.98
C TYR A 85 3.81 9.57 -4.07
N PHE A 86 2.50 9.36 -4.02
CA PHE A 86 1.85 8.42 -3.10
C PHE A 86 2.42 6.99 -3.17
N LEU A 87 2.57 6.41 -4.37
CA LEU A 87 3.14 5.06 -4.51
C LEU A 87 4.61 5.00 -4.09
N HIS A 88 5.38 6.05 -4.32
CA HIS A 88 6.77 6.14 -3.88
C HIS A 88 6.89 6.21 -2.35
N ALA A 89 5.86 6.75 -1.70
CA ALA A 89 5.81 6.84 -0.24
C ALA A 89 5.57 5.48 0.45
N ILE A 90 4.75 4.62 -0.15
CA ILE A 90 4.26 3.38 0.48
C ILE A 90 4.92 2.11 -0.05
N LEU A 91 5.19 2.02 -1.36
CA LEU A 91 5.71 0.80 -1.99
C LEU A 91 7.24 0.77 -1.97
N LYS A 92 7.79 -0.42 -1.78
CA LYS A 92 9.21 -0.69 -1.91
C LYS A 92 9.60 -0.82 -3.38
N THR A 93 10.83 -0.46 -3.71
CA THR A 93 11.37 -0.71 -5.05
C THR A 93 11.91 -2.13 -5.11
N ASP A 94 11.50 -2.87 -6.13
CA ASP A 94 12.09 -4.17 -6.43
C ASP A 94 13.49 -3.95 -7.02
N ASN A 95 14.50 -4.37 -6.27
CA ASN A 95 15.91 -4.27 -6.69
C ASN A 95 16.55 -5.66 -6.89
N GLY A 96 15.73 -6.71 -7.06
CA GLY A 96 16.19 -8.07 -7.29
C GLY A 96 16.78 -8.77 -6.07
N MET A 97 16.67 -8.20 -4.87
CA MET A 97 17.07 -8.88 -3.63
C MET A 97 16.04 -9.96 -3.28
N GLN A 98 16.54 -11.01 -2.58
CA GLN A 98 15.70 -12.09 -2.09
C GLN A 98 14.68 -11.51 -1.08
N TYR A 99 13.39 -11.63 -1.39
CA TYR A 99 12.32 -11.15 -0.51
C TYR A 99 12.11 -12.14 0.63
N ASP A 100 11.86 -11.59 1.80
CA ASP A 100 11.23 -12.32 2.90
C ASP A 100 9.88 -12.91 2.41
N ASP A 101 9.57 -14.14 2.82
CA ASP A 101 8.41 -14.94 2.38
C ASP A 101 7.03 -14.31 2.68
N SER A 102 6.98 -13.14 3.24
CA SER A 102 5.74 -12.40 3.43
C SER A 102 5.38 -11.63 2.16
N PHE A 103 4.67 -12.29 1.25
CA PHE A 103 4.05 -11.63 0.10
C PHE A 103 3.05 -10.59 0.60
N ASN A 104 3.50 -9.36 0.73
CA ASN A 104 2.69 -8.28 1.25
C ASN A 104 2.00 -7.56 0.10
N ILE A 105 0.69 -7.51 0.18
CA ILE A 105 -0.16 -6.68 -0.67
C ILE A 105 -0.53 -5.44 0.14
N VAL A 106 -0.47 -4.29 -0.51
CA VAL A 106 -0.96 -3.03 0.03
C VAL A 106 -2.38 -2.80 -0.44
N GLU A 107 -3.29 -2.62 0.50
CA GLU A 107 -4.66 -2.20 0.24
C GLU A 107 -4.77 -0.69 0.41
N ILE A 108 -5.34 -0.01 -0.59
CA ILE A 108 -5.66 1.41 -0.56
C ILE A 108 -7.18 1.53 -0.65
N THR A 109 -7.81 2.26 0.27
CA THR A 109 -9.26 2.39 0.31
C THR A 109 -9.70 3.80 0.71
N ASP A 110 -10.87 4.22 0.23
CA ASP A 110 -11.60 5.41 0.70
C ASP A 110 -12.82 5.04 1.56
N GLY A 111 -12.99 3.74 1.83
CA GLY A 111 -14.13 3.16 2.54
C GLY A 111 -15.18 2.54 1.60
N GLN A 112 -15.23 2.93 0.34
CA GLN A 112 -16.12 2.37 -0.69
C GLN A 112 -15.33 1.64 -1.78
N ASN A 113 -14.28 2.27 -2.27
CA ASN A 113 -13.43 1.74 -3.33
C ASN A 113 -12.16 1.13 -2.73
N LYS A 114 -11.59 0.14 -3.43
CA LYS A 114 -10.34 -0.50 -3.04
C LYS A 114 -9.44 -0.70 -4.26
N LEU A 115 -8.16 -0.44 -4.04
CA LEU A 115 -7.07 -0.82 -4.94
C LEU A 115 -6.08 -1.71 -4.19
N PHE A 116 -5.49 -2.63 -4.92
CA PHE A 116 -4.49 -3.55 -4.39
C PHE A 116 -3.20 -3.46 -5.19
N PHE A 117 -2.09 -3.30 -4.51
CA PHE A 117 -0.76 -3.28 -5.11
C PHE A 117 0.15 -4.30 -4.44
N PRO A 118 1.10 -4.90 -5.18
CA PRO A 118 2.19 -5.60 -4.53
C PRO A 118 3.04 -4.61 -3.73
N MET A 119 3.55 -5.04 -2.58
CA MET A 119 4.43 -4.18 -1.76
C MET A 119 5.69 -3.75 -2.51
N TYR A 120 6.15 -4.57 -3.47
CA TYR A 120 7.36 -4.34 -4.26
C TYR A 120 6.98 -4.12 -5.73
N LEU A 121 7.39 -3.00 -6.29
CA LEU A 121 7.26 -2.67 -7.70
C LEU A 121 8.60 -2.31 -8.30
N GLU A 122 8.80 -2.61 -9.59
CA GLU A 122 9.93 -2.09 -10.33
C GLU A 122 9.87 -0.55 -10.41
N SER A 123 11.03 0.08 -10.52
CA SER A 123 11.13 1.54 -10.52
C SER A 123 10.32 2.18 -11.63
N ASP A 124 10.39 1.62 -12.83
CA ASP A 124 9.74 2.16 -14.01
C ASP A 124 8.22 2.01 -13.91
N ASP A 125 7.74 0.83 -13.51
CA ASP A 125 6.30 0.57 -13.30
C ASP A 125 5.73 1.50 -12.23
N LYS A 126 6.45 1.69 -11.12
CA LYS A 126 6.04 2.59 -10.05
C LYS A 126 5.90 4.03 -10.53
N SER A 127 6.81 4.50 -11.37
CA SER A 127 6.78 5.85 -11.92
C SER A 127 5.62 6.08 -12.88
N VAL A 128 5.36 5.13 -13.78
CA VAL A 128 4.21 5.17 -14.71
C VAL A 128 2.89 5.16 -13.95
N LEU A 129 2.73 4.24 -13.01
CA LEU A 129 1.52 4.14 -12.19
C LEU A 129 1.29 5.41 -11.36
N GLN A 130 2.36 5.95 -10.76
CA GLN A 130 2.27 7.18 -9.98
C GLN A 130 1.77 8.35 -10.82
N HIS A 131 2.22 8.48 -12.06
CA HIS A 131 1.73 9.53 -12.97
C HIS A 131 0.21 9.45 -13.19
N ASN A 132 -0.30 8.24 -13.35
CA ASN A 132 -1.73 7.99 -13.59
C ASN A 132 -2.60 8.20 -12.33
N LEU A 133 -2.01 8.11 -11.13
CA LEU A 133 -2.72 8.26 -9.85
C LEU A 133 -2.74 9.68 -9.30
N ASN A 134 -1.78 10.52 -9.73
CA ASN A 134 -1.63 11.86 -9.14
C ASN A 134 -2.93 12.67 -9.24
N TYR A 135 -3.34 13.21 -8.09
CA TYR A 135 -4.49 14.12 -7.97
C TYR A 135 -5.86 13.55 -8.36
N LYS A 136 -5.99 12.23 -8.45
CA LYS A 136 -7.28 11.55 -8.65
C LYS A 136 -7.87 11.10 -7.31
N THR A 137 -9.18 11.01 -7.26
CA THR A 137 -9.89 10.26 -6.22
C THR A 137 -9.75 8.76 -6.47
N LEU A 138 -10.00 7.95 -5.46
CA LEU A 138 -9.95 6.50 -5.63
C LEU A 138 -11.06 6.01 -6.58
N ALA A 139 -12.23 6.66 -6.55
CA ALA A 139 -13.33 6.37 -7.48
C ALA A 139 -12.92 6.58 -8.95
N GLU A 140 -12.31 7.75 -9.28
CA GLU A 140 -11.81 8.03 -10.64
C GLU A 140 -10.76 7.03 -11.10
N VAL A 141 -9.93 6.53 -10.20
CA VAL A 141 -8.92 5.51 -10.54
C VAL A 141 -9.56 4.15 -10.79
N VAL A 142 -10.54 3.77 -9.98
CA VAL A 142 -11.23 2.45 -10.11
C VAL A 142 -12.11 2.41 -11.36
N GLU A 143 -12.63 3.54 -11.82
CA GLU A 143 -13.42 3.65 -13.05
C GLU A 143 -12.56 3.73 -14.32
N ASP A 144 -11.27 4.00 -14.21
CA ASP A 144 -10.34 4.07 -15.35
C ASP A 144 -10.00 2.67 -15.86
N GLU A 145 -10.64 2.26 -16.97
CA GLU A 145 -10.45 0.95 -17.61
C GLU A 145 -8.98 0.64 -17.94
N ASN A 146 -8.18 1.68 -18.18
CA ASN A 146 -6.74 1.51 -18.45
C ASN A 146 -5.94 1.21 -17.17
N PHE A 147 -6.48 1.57 -16.00
CA PHE A 147 -5.84 1.37 -14.72
C PHE A 147 -6.26 0.06 -14.02
N ILE A 148 -7.52 -0.37 -14.18
CA ILE A 148 -8.08 -1.61 -13.61
C ILE A 148 -7.40 -2.86 -14.19
N SER A 149 -6.62 -2.68 -15.25
CA SER A 149 -6.06 -3.76 -16.01
C SER A 149 -5.19 -4.68 -15.16
N LYS A 150 -5.65 -5.90 -15.08
CA LYS A 150 -4.85 -7.10 -14.94
C LYS A 150 -4.08 -7.24 -13.63
N PRO A 151 -4.71 -7.89 -12.65
CA PRO A 151 -4.00 -8.32 -11.46
C PRO A 151 -2.74 -9.06 -11.88
N GLY A 152 -1.59 -8.51 -11.54
CA GLY A 152 -0.32 -9.16 -11.74
C GLY A 152 0.52 -8.75 -12.94
N GLU A 153 0.16 -7.73 -13.70
CA GLU A 153 1.12 -7.15 -14.66
C GLU A 153 2.30 -6.48 -13.95
N TYR A 154 2.09 -6.00 -12.72
CA TYR A 154 3.07 -5.24 -11.95
C TYR A 154 3.96 -6.06 -11.02
N SER A 155 3.92 -7.37 -11.07
CA SER A 155 4.80 -8.21 -10.27
C SER A 155 5.35 -9.38 -11.07
N LYS A 156 6.64 -9.67 -10.94
CA LYS A 156 7.28 -10.88 -11.50
C LYS A 156 6.95 -12.13 -10.67
N HIS A 157 6.52 -11.96 -9.43
CA HIS A 157 6.26 -13.06 -8.51
C HIS A 157 4.86 -13.63 -8.72
N ILE A 158 4.79 -14.88 -9.19
CA ILE A 158 3.53 -15.55 -9.51
C ILE A 158 2.58 -15.63 -8.30
N GLU A 159 3.13 -15.80 -7.10
CA GLU A 159 2.37 -15.90 -5.86
C GLU A 159 1.70 -14.59 -5.50
N VAL A 160 2.41 -13.47 -5.67
CA VAL A 160 1.82 -12.12 -5.47
C VAL A 160 0.69 -11.87 -6.46
N LYS A 161 0.85 -12.30 -7.73
CA LYS A 161 -0.22 -12.21 -8.74
C LYS A 161 -1.47 -12.97 -8.33
N GLN A 162 -1.29 -14.18 -7.78
CA GLN A 162 -2.38 -15.02 -7.32
C GLN A 162 -3.12 -14.40 -6.13
N ASP A 163 -2.39 -13.90 -5.13
CA ASP A 163 -2.97 -13.29 -3.93
C ASP A 163 -3.69 -11.97 -4.26
N MET A 164 -3.14 -11.17 -5.18
CA MET A 164 -3.82 -9.99 -5.70
C MET A 164 -5.13 -10.36 -6.40
N ALA A 165 -5.10 -11.37 -7.26
CA ALA A 165 -6.30 -11.82 -7.98
C ALA A 165 -7.40 -12.30 -7.01
N ILE A 166 -7.05 -13.03 -5.95
CA ILE A 166 -7.99 -13.46 -4.92
C ILE A 166 -8.62 -12.24 -4.24
N LYS A 167 -7.82 -11.27 -3.80
CA LYS A 167 -8.33 -10.07 -3.11
C LYS A 167 -9.22 -9.20 -4.00
N ILE A 168 -8.83 -9.00 -5.27
CA ILE A 168 -9.63 -8.22 -6.22
C ILE A 168 -10.95 -8.93 -6.50
N TYR A 169 -10.91 -10.26 -6.73
CA TYR A 169 -12.13 -11.03 -6.96
C TYR A 169 -13.06 -11.01 -5.75
N GLY A 170 -12.53 -11.16 -4.54
CA GLY A 170 -13.31 -11.04 -3.31
C GLY A 170 -14.00 -9.68 -3.16
N HIS A 171 -13.43 -8.63 -3.75
CA HIS A 171 -14.01 -7.28 -3.68
C HIS A 171 -15.05 -7.00 -4.78
N ASN A 172 -14.75 -7.29 -6.06
CA ASN A 172 -15.58 -6.87 -7.19
C ASN A 172 -16.21 -7.99 -8.01
N GLN A 173 -15.90 -9.27 -7.73
CA GLN A 173 -16.43 -10.45 -8.43
C GLN A 173 -16.17 -10.44 -9.95
N ASP A 174 -15.07 -9.85 -10.40
CA ASP A 174 -14.71 -9.71 -11.81
C ASP A 174 -14.67 -11.06 -12.55
N SER A 175 -15.30 -11.14 -13.74
CA SER A 175 -15.47 -12.37 -14.49
C SER A 175 -14.17 -12.89 -15.11
N GLU A 176 -13.26 -12.00 -15.53
CA GLU A 176 -11.97 -12.38 -16.10
C GLU A 176 -11.05 -12.92 -15.00
N ILE A 177 -11.04 -12.24 -13.84
CA ILE A 177 -10.30 -12.69 -12.66
C ILE A 177 -10.85 -14.04 -12.19
N ARG A 178 -12.16 -14.22 -12.16
CA ARG A 178 -12.78 -15.53 -11.84
C ARG A 178 -12.29 -16.63 -12.76
N THR A 179 -12.23 -16.36 -14.05
CA THR A 179 -11.74 -17.32 -15.05
C THR A 179 -10.26 -17.66 -14.83
N TYR A 180 -9.44 -16.65 -14.54
CA TYR A 180 -8.04 -16.82 -14.18
C TYR A 180 -7.88 -17.69 -12.92
N LEU A 181 -8.59 -17.35 -11.83
CA LEU A 181 -8.52 -18.10 -10.57
C LEU A 181 -8.94 -19.55 -10.72
N ARG A 182 -10.02 -19.84 -11.49
CA ARG A 182 -10.43 -21.22 -11.80
C ARG A 182 -9.33 -22.01 -12.48
N ARG A 183 -8.62 -21.41 -13.43
CA ARG A 183 -7.52 -22.07 -14.16
C ARG A 183 -6.34 -22.43 -13.26
N ILE A 184 -6.05 -21.64 -12.25
CA ILE A 184 -4.90 -21.81 -11.36
C ILE A 184 -5.25 -22.36 -9.97
N ALA A 185 -6.51 -22.68 -9.72
CA ALA A 185 -7.02 -23.09 -8.40
C ALA A 185 -6.18 -24.21 -7.74
N THR A 186 -5.83 -25.25 -8.51
CA THR A 186 -5.01 -26.36 -7.99
C THR A 186 -3.63 -25.88 -7.50
N ASN A 187 -3.01 -24.91 -8.17
CA ASN A 187 -1.70 -24.40 -7.79
C ASN A 187 -1.81 -23.52 -6.52
N ILE A 188 -2.86 -22.71 -6.43
CA ILE A 188 -3.16 -21.91 -5.25
C ILE A 188 -3.35 -22.82 -4.03
N THR A 189 -4.23 -23.82 -4.13
CA THR A 189 -4.50 -24.77 -3.04
C THR A 189 -3.24 -25.49 -2.58
N LYS A 190 -2.42 -26.00 -3.51
CA LYS A 190 -1.15 -26.66 -3.17
C LYS A 190 -0.20 -25.72 -2.41
N ARG A 191 -0.14 -24.44 -2.81
CA ARG A 191 0.71 -23.43 -2.16
C ARG A 191 0.28 -23.19 -0.71
N TYR A 192 -1.01 -22.95 -0.46
CA TYR A 192 -1.51 -22.73 0.91
C TYR A 192 -1.32 -23.94 1.80
N ILE A 193 -1.61 -25.16 1.30
CA ILE A 193 -1.34 -26.41 2.03
C ILE A 193 0.15 -26.53 2.38
N SER A 194 1.05 -26.23 1.45
CA SER A 194 2.49 -26.32 1.68
C SER A 194 3.00 -25.33 2.74
N LYS A 195 2.37 -24.16 2.83
CA LYS A 195 2.68 -23.12 3.82
C LYS A 195 1.95 -23.33 5.15
N LYS A 196 1.07 -24.31 5.26
CA LYS A 196 0.15 -24.52 6.40
C LYS A 196 -0.69 -23.28 6.70
N ASP A 197 -1.08 -22.57 5.67
CA ASP A 197 -1.89 -21.36 5.73
C ASP A 197 -3.35 -21.77 5.57
N GLU A 198 -4.00 -22.12 6.70
CA GLU A 198 -5.39 -22.56 6.71
C GLU A 198 -6.36 -21.42 6.41
N ASP A 199 -6.04 -20.20 6.83
CA ASP A 199 -6.89 -19.02 6.63
C ASP A 199 -6.98 -18.65 5.15
N GLY A 200 -5.88 -18.75 4.41
CA GLY A 200 -5.84 -18.50 2.97
C GLY A 200 -6.57 -19.53 2.09
N LEU A 201 -6.98 -20.67 2.66
CA LEU A 201 -7.79 -21.67 1.94
C LEU A 201 -9.29 -21.37 1.93
N VAL A 202 -9.75 -20.48 2.80
CA VAL A 202 -11.16 -20.14 3.01
C VAL A 202 -11.56 -18.89 2.21
N GLU A 203 -10.62 -18.04 1.84
CA GLU A 203 -10.84 -16.88 0.97
C GLU A 203 -10.90 -17.29 -0.51
#